data_0a76c64d2bb31947827d7999822e8f58
#
_entry.id   0a76c64d2bb31947827d7999822e8f58
#
_cell.length_a   1.000
_cell.length_b   1.000
_cell.length_c   1.000
_cell.angle_alpha   90.00
_cell.angle_beta   90.00
_cell.angle_gamma   90.00
#
_symmetry.space_group_name_H-M   'P 1'
#
loop_
_entity.id
_entity.type
_entity.pdbx_description
1 polymer ?
#
loop_
_entity_poly.entity_id
_entity_poly.type
_entity_poly.pdbx_seq_one_letter_code
_entity_poly.pdbx_strand_id
1 'polypeptide(L)'
;MNTMNVIIADDHPIVLFGIRKSLEQIEWVNVVGEFEDSTALINNLPKLDAHVLITDLSMPGDKYGDGITLIKYIKRHFPDLSIIVLTMNNNPAILSAVLDLDIEGIVLKQGAPTDLPKALAALQKGKKIHPGKRFAPAGKKSAPAVTATSACRQKRAKCYACSPKGFS
;
A
#
# COMPACT_ATOMS: atom_id res chain seq x y z
N MET A 1 7.95 -23.78 11.81
CA MET A 1 7.78 -22.53 11.03
C MET A 1 6.31 -22.17 11.09
N ASN A 2 5.95 -20.92 11.47
CA ASN A 2 4.54 -20.55 11.51
C ASN A 2 4.03 -20.37 10.08
N THR A 3 3.00 -21.14 9.73
CA THR A 3 2.30 -21.02 8.45
C THR A 3 1.54 -19.70 8.42
N MET A 4 1.65 -18.95 7.33
CA MET A 4 0.93 -17.69 7.13
C MET A 4 -0.31 -17.96 6.29
N ASN A 5 -1.48 -17.80 6.89
CA ASN A 5 -2.76 -17.93 6.20
C ASN A 5 -3.08 -16.65 5.43
N VAL A 6 -3.33 -16.79 4.15
CA VAL A 6 -3.55 -15.68 3.21
C VAL A 6 -4.90 -15.82 2.54
N ILE A 7 -5.64 -14.70 2.47
CA ILE A 7 -6.83 -14.57 1.64
C ILE A 7 -6.47 -13.72 0.42
N ILE A 8 -6.98 -14.10 -0.74
CA ILE A 8 -6.85 -13.33 -1.96
C ILE A 8 -8.22 -12.88 -2.46
N ALA A 9 -8.30 -11.64 -2.93
CA ALA A 9 -9.54 -11.05 -3.41
C ALA A 9 -9.27 -10.18 -4.65
N ASP A 10 -9.88 -10.52 -5.76
CA ASP A 10 -9.75 -9.82 -7.06
C ASP A 10 -10.95 -10.19 -7.93
N ASP A 11 -11.55 -9.23 -8.61
CA ASP A 11 -12.71 -9.44 -9.49
C ASP A 11 -12.35 -10.13 -10.83
N HIS A 12 -11.07 -10.40 -11.06
CA HIS A 12 -10.58 -11.08 -12.25
C HIS A 12 -10.12 -12.51 -11.92
N PRO A 13 -10.85 -13.57 -12.30
CA PRO A 13 -10.51 -14.96 -12.00
C PRO A 13 -9.10 -15.36 -12.47
N ILE A 14 -8.66 -14.81 -13.60
CA ILE A 14 -7.31 -15.10 -14.13
C ILE A 14 -6.20 -14.54 -13.22
N VAL A 15 -6.45 -13.42 -12.57
CA VAL A 15 -5.52 -12.80 -11.61
C VAL A 15 -5.47 -13.63 -10.33
N LEU A 16 -6.65 -14.03 -9.79
CA LEU A 16 -6.74 -14.94 -8.64
C LEU A 16 -5.95 -16.22 -8.88
N PHE A 17 -6.17 -16.86 -10.03
CA PHE A 17 -5.45 -18.07 -10.41
C PHE A 17 -3.93 -17.85 -10.47
N GLY A 18 -3.48 -16.76 -11.07
CA GLY A 18 -2.05 -16.43 -11.18
C GLY A 18 -1.40 -16.17 -9.83
N ILE A 19 -2.09 -15.42 -8.95
CA ILE A 19 -1.63 -15.14 -7.58
C ILE A 19 -1.56 -16.43 -6.77
N ARG A 20 -2.63 -17.23 -6.80
CA ARG A 20 -2.67 -18.51 -6.11
C ARG A 20 -1.51 -19.40 -6.51
N LYS A 21 -1.27 -19.56 -7.81
CA LYS A 21 -0.15 -20.38 -8.34
C LYS A 21 1.21 -19.86 -7.88
N SER A 22 1.37 -18.55 -7.76
CA SER A 22 2.59 -17.95 -7.23
C SER A 22 2.77 -18.21 -5.73
N LEU A 23 1.68 -18.18 -4.95
CA LEU A 23 1.71 -18.39 -3.51
C LEU A 23 1.87 -19.87 -3.14
N GLU A 24 1.29 -20.79 -3.90
CA GLU A 24 1.43 -22.25 -3.71
C GLU A 24 2.89 -22.74 -3.78
N GLN A 25 3.78 -21.95 -4.40
CA GLN A 25 5.20 -22.26 -4.46
C GLN A 25 5.96 -21.94 -3.16
N ILE A 26 5.28 -21.32 -2.19
CA ILE A 26 5.88 -20.87 -0.94
C ILE A 26 5.42 -21.77 0.20
N GLU A 27 6.27 -22.65 0.69
CA GLU A 27 5.94 -23.69 1.67
C GLU A 27 5.30 -23.17 2.97
N TRP A 28 5.62 -21.94 3.38
CA TRP A 28 5.10 -21.34 4.61
C TRP A 28 3.85 -20.46 4.39
N VAL A 29 3.31 -20.41 3.17
CA VAL A 29 2.07 -19.67 2.83
C VAL A 29 0.95 -20.67 2.55
N ASN A 30 -0.21 -20.42 3.13
CA ASN A 30 -1.41 -21.21 2.93
C ASN A 30 -2.56 -20.29 2.48
N VAL A 31 -3.12 -20.50 1.30
CA VAL A 31 -4.27 -19.74 0.80
C VAL A 31 -5.54 -20.36 1.38
N VAL A 32 -6.20 -19.65 2.29
CA VAL A 32 -7.40 -20.09 3.02
C VAL A 32 -8.71 -19.62 2.43
N GLY A 33 -8.67 -18.68 1.48
CA GLY A 33 -9.88 -18.17 0.82
C GLY A 33 -9.57 -17.36 -0.42
N GLU A 34 -10.49 -17.42 -1.39
CA GLU A 34 -10.46 -16.66 -2.64
C GLU A 34 -11.82 -16.04 -2.87
N PHE A 35 -11.87 -14.75 -3.20
CA PHE A 35 -13.11 -14.00 -3.37
C PHE A 35 -13.04 -13.08 -4.58
N GLU A 36 -14.13 -13.03 -5.34
CA GLU A 36 -14.27 -12.21 -6.54
C GLU A 36 -15.03 -10.90 -6.26
N ASP A 37 -15.68 -10.79 -5.09
CA ASP A 37 -16.43 -9.59 -4.70
C ASP A 37 -16.23 -9.23 -3.22
N SER A 38 -16.41 -7.95 -2.91
CA SER A 38 -16.22 -7.44 -1.55
C SER A 38 -17.25 -7.96 -0.55
N THR A 39 -18.45 -8.28 -0.99
CA THR A 39 -19.52 -8.78 -0.11
C THR A 39 -19.24 -10.20 0.35
N ALA A 40 -18.84 -11.09 -0.58
CA ALA A 40 -18.43 -12.45 -0.26
C ALA A 40 -17.19 -12.45 0.64
N LEU A 41 -16.21 -11.60 0.36
CA LEU A 41 -15.02 -11.42 1.19
C LEU A 41 -15.41 -11.09 2.64
N ILE A 42 -16.16 -10.01 2.86
CA ILE A 42 -16.51 -9.53 4.20
C ILE A 42 -17.34 -10.55 4.98
N ASN A 43 -18.29 -11.23 4.34
CA ASN A 43 -19.15 -12.23 4.99
C ASN A 43 -18.39 -13.49 5.44
N ASN A 44 -17.25 -13.77 4.84
CA ASN A 44 -16.44 -14.95 5.15
C ASN A 44 -15.20 -14.64 6.00
N LEU A 45 -14.72 -13.39 6.02
CA LEU A 45 -13.57 -12.98 6.86
C LEU A 45 -13.67 -13.45 8.31
N PRO A 46 -14.81 -13.33 9.02
CA PRO A 46 -14.91 -13.76 10.43
C PRO A 46 -14.80 -15.27 10.65
N LYS A 47 -14.93 -16.06 9.58
CA LYS A 47 -14.93 -17.54 9.62
C LYS A 47 -13.57 -18.14 9.28
N LEU A 48 -12.67 -17.31 8.77
CA LEU A 48 -11.37 -17.73 8.28
C LEU A 48 -10.28 -17.23 9.23
N ASP A 49 -9.39 -18.11 9.62
CA ASP A 49 -8.20 -17.77 10.39
C ASP A 49 -7.13 -17.22 9.42
N ALA A 50 -7.26 -15.95 9.07
CA ALA A 50 -6.40 -15.27 8.10
C ALA A 50 -5.47 -14.27 8.77
N HIS A 51 -4.20 -14.30 8.39
CA HIS A 51 -3.19 -13.35 8.84
C HIS A 51 -3.01 -12.19 7.86
N VAL A 52 -3.17 -12.48 6.57
CA VAL A 52 -2.95 -11.50 5.49
C VAL A 52 -4.09 -11.54 4.49
N LEU A 53 -4.55 -10.37 4.11
CA LEU A 53 -5.45 -10.15 2.98
C LEU A 53 -4.68 -9.51 1.84
N ILE A 54 -4.71 -10.13 0.68
CA ILE A 54 -4.25 -9.56 -0.59
C ILE A 54 -5.50 -9.19 -1.37
N THR A 55 -5.75 -7.89 -1.58
CA THR A 55 -6.98 -7.42 -2.22
C THR A 55 -6.70 -6.48 -3.37
N ASP A 56 -7.48 -6.58 -4.44
CA ASP A 56 -7.52 -5.52 -5.46
C ASP A 56 -8.09 -4.23 -4.87
N LEU A 57 -7.63 -3.10 -5.40
CA LEU A 57 -8.16 -1.79 -5.07
C LEU A 57 -9.55 -1.55 -5.68
N SER A 58 -9.84 -2.18 -6.82
CA SER A 58 -11.09 -1.97 -7.58
C SER A 58 -11.88 -3.27 -7.66
N MET A 59 -12.60 -3.61 -6.60
CA MET A 59 -13.47 -4.79 -6.58
C MET A 59 -14.94 -4.38 -6.57
N PRO A 60 -15.80 -5.04 -7.35
CA PRO A 60 -17.23 -4.78 -7.28
C PRO A 60 -17.79 -5.17 -5.91
N GLY A 61 -18.81 -4.42 -5.47
CA GLY A 61 -19.52 -4.73 -4.24
C GLY A 61 -20.52 -3.65 -3.88
N ASP A 62 -21.77 -4.03 -3.70
CA ASP A 62 -22.85 -3.09 -3.45
C ASP A 62 -22.92 -2.62 -2.00
N LYS A 63 -22.55 -3.47 -1.06
CA LYS A 63 -22.82 -3.26 0.36
C LYS A 63 -21.70 -2.56 1.11
N TYR A 64 -20.46 -2.87 0.80
CA TYR A 64 -19.29 -2.37 1.56
C TYR A 64 -18.46 -1.37 0.77
N GLY A 65 -18.90 -1.03 -0.44
CA GLY A 65 -18.15 -0.18 -1.37
C GLY A 65 -16.94 -0.89 -1.97
N ASP A 66 -16.12 -0.13 -2.65
CA ASP A 66 -14.89 -0.56 -3.30
C ASP A 66 -13.68 0.25 -2.83
N GLY A 67 -12.51 -0.15 -3.23
CA GLY A 67 -11.26 0.58 -3.07
C GLY A 67 -10.97 1.01 -1.64
N ILE A 68 -10.75 2.30 -1.47
CA ILE A 68 -10.39 2.92 -0.18
C ILE A 68 -11.48 2.69 0.88
N THR A 69 -12.75 2.70 0.50
CA THR A 69 -13.87 2.51 1.42
C THR A 69 -13.87 1.10 2.02
N LEU A 70 -13.67 0.10 1.18
CA LEU A 70 -13.54 -1.30 1.61
C LEU A 70 -12.35 -1.50 2.56
N ILE A 71 -11.19 -0.95 2.21
CA ILE A 71 -9.99 -1.06 3.04
C ILE A 71 -10.22 -0.42 4.42
N LYS A 72 -10.82 0.78 4.48
CA LYS A 72 -11.18 1.43 5.75
C LYS A 72 -12.13 0.57 6.59
N TYR A 73 -13.12 -0.03 5.94
CA TYR A 73 -14.05 -0.92 6.63
C TYR A 73 -13.32 -2.12 7.24
N ILE A 74 -12.45 -2.78 6.46
CA ILE A 74 -11.70 -3.95 6.92
C ILE A 74 -10.75 -3.59 8.07
N LYS A 75 -9.99 -2.51 7.95
CA LYS A 75 -9.07 -2.05 9.02
C LYS A 75 -9.80 -1.74 10.32
N ARG A 76 -11.01 -1.21 10.25
CA ARG A 76 -11.82 -0.90 11.43
C ARG A 76 -12.36 -2.15 12.14
N HIS A 77 -12.78 -3.15 11.37
CA HIS A 77 -13.46 -4.35 11.92
C HIS A 77 -12.52 -5.52 12.14
N PHE A 78 -11.38 -5.54 11.46
CA PHE A 78 -10.36 -6.59 11.52
C PHE A 78 -8.96 -5.96 11.69
N PRO A 79 -8.69 -5.34 12.84
CA PRO A 79 -7.45 -4.57 13.05
C PRO A 79 -6.18 -5.43 13.00
N ASP A 80 -6.28 -6.71 13.34
CA ASP A 80 -5.16 -7.65 13.36
C ASP A 80 -4.84 -8.22 11.96
N LEU A 81 -5.71 -7.98 10.96
CA LEU A 81 -5.52 -8.46 9.60
C LEU A 81 -4.56 -7.53 8.86
N SER A 82 -3.44 -8.08 8.42
CA SER A 82 -2.49 -7.37 7.55
C SER A 82 -3.04 -7.24 6.13
N ILE A 83 -2.97 -6.06 5.54
CA ILE A 83 -3.54 -5.80 4.21
C ILE A 83 -2.43 -5.45 3.21
N ILE A 84 -2.37 -6.22 2.12
CA ILE A 84 -1.58 -5.90 0.93
C ILE A 84 -2.55 -5.56 -0.20
N VAL A 85 -2.41 -4.37 -0.75
CA VAL A 85 -3.27 -3.92 -1.86
C VAL A 85 -2.59 -4.21 -3.19
N LEU A 86 -3.34 -4.86 -4.08
CA LEU A 86 -2.97 -4.99 -5.48
C LEU A 86 -3.58 -3.85 -6.29
N THR A 87 -2.87 -3.32 -7.26
CA THR A 87 -3.41 -2.29 -8.13
C THR A 87 -2.73 -2.27 -9.49
N MET A 88 -3.50 -1.94 -10.53
CA MET A 88 -2.96 -1.57 -11.85
C MET A 88 -2.61 -0.08 -11.92
N ASN A 89 -3.05 0.70 -10.94
CA ASN A 89 -2.94 2.16 -10.97
C ASN A 89 -1.58 2.62 -10.45
N ASN A 90 -0.88 3.39 -11.27
CA ASN A 90 0.43 3.98 -10.94
C ASN A 90 0.30 5.45 -10.53
N ASN A 91 -0.92 5.99 -10.34
CA ASN A 91 -1.11 7.39 -9.96
C ASN A 91 -0.61 7.62 -8.53
N PRO A 92 0.40 8.50 -8.33
CA PRO A 92 0.98 8.75 -7.01
C PRO A 92 -0.02 9.24 -5.97
N ALA A 93 -1.04 10.00 -6.38
CA ALA A 93 -2.06 10.51 -5.47
C ALA A 93 -2.94 9.38 -4.89
N ILE A 94 -3.33 8.42 -5.73
CA ILE A 94 -4.11 7.25 -5.29
C ILE A 94 -3.25 6.36 -4.40
N LEU A 95 -2.01 6.10 -4.80
CA LEU A 95 -1.08 5.29 -4.00
C LEU A 95 -0.82 5.92 -2.63
N SER A 96 -0.64 7.25 -2.57
CA SER A 96 -0.49 7.99 -1.31
C SER A 96 -1.74 7.85 -0.43
N ALA A 97 -2.93 8.06 -0.99
CA ALA A 97 -4.19 7.93 -0.24
C ALA A 97 -4.41 6.52 0.32
N VAL A 98 -3.95 5.49 -0.39
CA VAL A 98 -4.01 4.09 0.07
C VAL A 98 -2.98 3.84 1.17
N LEU A 99 -1.77 4.40 1.06
CA LEU A 99 -0.73 4.28 2.10
C LEU A 99 -1.12 4.97 3.40
N ASP A 100 -1.90 6.07 3.33
CA ASP A 100 -2.42 6.79 4.49
C ASP A 100 -3.43 5.95 5.32
N LEU A 101 -3.89 4.82 4.79
CA LEU A 101 -4.79 3.88 5.49
C LEU A 101 -4.08 2.92 6.45
N ASP A 102 -2.79 3.12 6.69
CA ASP A 102 -1.98 2.26 7.55
C ASP A 102 -2.02 0.78 7.16
N ILE A 103 -1.96 0.52 5.85
CA ILE A 103 -1.81 -0.82 5.29
C ILE A 103 -0.35 -1.28 5.30
N GLU A 104 -0.14 -2.57 5.19
CA GLU A 104 1.20 -3.16 5.23
C GLU A 104 1.94 -3.03 3.90
N GLY A 105 1.21 -2.92 2.79
CA GLY A 105 1.88 -2.69 1.52
C GLY A 105 1.00 -2.56 0.30
N ILE A 106 1.61 -2.08 -0.79
CA ILE A 106 1.02 -2.01 -2.11
C ILE A 106 1.94 -2.73 -3.10
N VAL A 107 1.36 -3.57 -3.92
CA VAL A 107 2.02 -4.30 -5.01
C VAL A 107 1.31 -4.00 -6.32
N LEU A 108 2.07 -3.71 -7.36
CA LEU A 108 1.51 -3.52 -8.69
C LEU A 108 1.17 -4.88 -9.31
N LYS A 109 -0.03 -5.02 -9.88
CA LYS A 109 -0.49 -6.28 -10.52
C LYS A 109 0.47 -6.78 -11.60
N GLN A 110 1.14 -5.88 -12.32
CA GLN A 110 2.14 -6.23 -13.34
C GLN A 110 3.35 -7.00 -12.79
N GLY A 111 3.71 -6.76 -11.53
CA GLY A 111 4.82 -7.43 -10.84
C GLY A 111 4.37 -8.48 -9.83
N ALA A 112 3.07 -8.68 -9.64
CA ALA A 112 2.53 -9.51 -8.56
C ALA A 112 3.16 -10.90 -8.42
N PRO A 113 3.39 -11.68 -9.49
CA PRO A 113 3.96 -13.02 -9.34
C PRO A 113 5.35 -13.05 -8.70
N THR A 114 6.16 -12.02 -8.93
CA THR A 114 7.53 -11.93 -8.41
C THR A 114 7.65 -11.11 -7.14
N ASP A 115 6.76 -10.14 -6.96
CA ASP A 115 6.85 -9.16 -5.87
C ASP A 115 6.03 -9.58 -4.65
N LEU A 116 4.93 -10.33 -4.82
CA LEU A 116 4.15 -10.86 -3.70
C LEU A 116 4.94 -11.80 -2.77
N PRO A 117 5.71 -12.77 -3.26
CA PRO A 117 6.56 -13.59 -2.40
C PRO A 117 7.53 -12.76 -1.56
N LYS A 118 8.13 -11.72 -2.16
CA LYS A 118 9.03 -10.80 -1.46
C LYS A 118 8.29 -9.93 -0.45
N ALA A 119 7.08 -9.49 -0.82
CA ALA A 119 6.21 -8.72 0.04
C ALA A 119 5.82 -9.51 1.29
N LEU A 120 5.37 -10.75 1.15
CA LEU A 120 5.02 -11.62 2.26
C LEU A 120 6.24 -11.93 3.14
N ALA A 121 7.41 -12.17 2.55
CA ALA A 121 8.65 -12.38 3.31
C ALA A 121 9.10 -11.12 4.08
N ALA A 122 8.83 -9.92 3.54
CA ALA A 122 9.09 -8.66 4.24
C ALA A 122 8.10 -8.46 5.40
N LEU A 123 6.83 -8.78 5.17
CA LEU A 123 5.78 -8.71 6.18
C LEU A 123 6.05 -9.64 7.36
N GLN A 124 6.51 -10.87 7.11
CA GLN A 124 6.93 -11.81 8.14
C GLN A 124 8.04 -11.25 9.05
N LYS A 125 8.84 -10.33 8.51
CA LYS A 125 9.90 -9.61 9.25
C LYS A 125 9.44 -8.27 9.85
N GLY A 126 8.13 -7.99 9.84
CA GLY A 126 7.55 -6.74 10.36
C GLY A 126 7.86 -5.49 9.53
N LYS A 127 8.15 -5.64 8.24
CA LYS A 127 8.49 -4.51 7.35
C LYS A 127 7.30 -4.13 6.48
N LYS A 128 6.98 -2.83 6.42
CA LYS A 128 6.00 -2.29 5.47
C LYS A 128 6.55 -2.25 4.04
N ILE A 129 5.68 -2.45 3.08
CA ILE A 129 6.01 -2.59 1.66
C ILE A 129 5.47 -1.36 0.91
N HIS A 130 6.36 -0.64 0.22
CA HIS A 130 5.97 0.52 -0.59
C HIS A 130 6.09 0.22 -2.10
N PRO A 131 5.12 0.66 -2.92
CA PRO A 131 5.20 0.51 -4.36
C PRO A 131 6.40 1.30 -4.90
N GLY A 132 7.12 0.72 -5.86
CA GLY A 132 8.22 1.41 -6.55
C GLY A 132 9.59 1.35 -5.88
N LYS A 133 9.73 0.86 -4.67
CA LYS A 133 11.04 0.40 -4.20
C LYS A 133 11.26 -1.01 -4.75
N ARG A 134 11.93 -1.12 -5.90
CA ARG A 134 12.50 -2.41 -6.29
C ARG A 134 13.24 -2.93 -5.07
N PHE A 135 12.92 -4.13 -4.62
CA PHE A 135 13.70 -4.81 -3.61
C PHE A 135 15.14 -4.92 -4.13
N ALA A 136 15.96 -3.93 -3.80
CA ALA A 136 17.39 -4.04 -4.03
C ALA A 136 17.88 -5.23 -3.21
N PRO A 137 18.66 -6.14 -3.80
CA PRO A 137 19.32 -7.16 -3.01
C PRO A 137 20.12 -6.46 -1.92
N ALA A 138 20.10 -7.02 -0.71
CA ALA A 138 20.80 -6.48 0.44
C ALA A 138 22.28 -6.26 0.10
N GLY A 139 22.69 -5.00 -0.06
CA GLY A 139 24.05 -4.64 -0.34
C GLY A 139 24.21 -3.45 -1.27
N LYS A 140 23.85 -2.25 -0.77
CA LYS A 140 24.57 -1.00 -1.02
C LYS A 140 23.85 0.12 -0.25
N LYS A 141 24.56 0.68 0.71
CA LYS A 141 24.16 1.84 1.52
C LYS A 141 23.78 2.99 0.56
N SER A 142 22.54 3.45 0.64
CA SER A 142 22.13 4.69 0.00
C SER A 142 22.76 5.85 0.75
N ALA A 143 23.42 6.74 0.03
CA ALA A 143 24.00 7.97 0.54
C ALA A 143 22.95 8.84 1.23
N PRO A 144 23.32 9.62 2.26
CA PRO A 144 22.39 10.44 3.02
C PRO A 144 21.81 11.55 2.14
N ALA A 145 20.51 11.76 2.28
CA ALA A 145 19.83 12.91 1.72
C ALA A 145 20.50 14.19 2.20
N VAL A 146 20.93 15.02 1.25
CA VAL A 146 21.46 16.35 1.51
C VAL A 146 20.33 17.20 2.09
N THR A 147 20.38 17.44 3.38
CA THR A 147 19.57 18.45 4.05
C THR A 147 19.99 19.81 3.53
N ALA A 148 19.11 20.45 2.78
CA ALA A 148 19.25 21.88 2.47
C ALA A 148 19.04 22.66 3.77
N THR A 149 20.12 22.97 4.43
CA THR A 149 20.14 23.86 5.59
C THR A 149 19.99 25.30 5.10
N SER A 150 18.95 25.93 5.57
CA SER A 150 18.72 27.36 5.51
C SER A 150 19.95 28.18 5.93
N ALA A 151 20.40 29.05 5.08
CA ALA A 151 21.22 30.18 5.46
C ALA A 151 20.78 31.40 4.66
N CYS A 152 19.75 32.06 5.12
CA CYS A 152 19.50 33.46 4.75
C CYS A 152 19.92 34.32 5.93
N ARG A 153 21.17 34.76 5.91
CA ARG A 153 21.71 35.76 6.82
C ARG A 153 21.81 37.10 6.08
N GLN A 154 20.98 38.02 6.53
CA GLN A 154 21.17 39.45 6.55
C GLN A 154 22.14 40.10 5.56
N LYS A 155 21.65 41.01 4.74
CA LYS A 155 22.31 42.32 4.54
C LYS A 155 21.28 43.45 4.52
N ARG A 156 21.43 44.31 5.50
CA ARG A 156 20.89 45.68 5.55
C ARG A 156 21.52 46.54 4.44
N ALA A 157 20.73 47.37 3.81
CA ALA A 157 21.08 48.72 3.38
C ALA A 157 19.79 49.35 2.84
N LYS A 158 19.20 50.23 3.57
CA LYS A 158 19.34 51.66 3.51
C LYS A 158 18.79 52.31 2.25
N CYS A 159 17.77 53.15 2.52
CA CYS A 159 17.54 54.46 1.97
C CYS A 159 16.68 54.49 0.70
N TYR A 160 15.66 55.28 0.55
CA TYR A 160 15.45 56.67 0.98
C TYR A 160 13.96 56.97 0.92
N ALA A 161 13.57 57.77 1.86
CA ALA A 161 12.36 58.50 1.87
C ALA A 161 12.14 59.33 0.60
N CYS A 162 10.91 59.39 0.14
CA CYS A 162 10.39 60.62 -0.41
C CYS A 162 8.88 60.66 -0.19
N SER A 163 8.52 61.50 0.68
CA SER A 163 7.19 62.00 0.99
C SER A 163 6.87 63.19 0.07
N PRO A 164 5.78 63.84 0.27
CA PRO A 164 4.50 63.77 -0.41
C PRO A 164 4.20 65.10 -1.14
N LYS A 165 3.10 65.16 -1.87
CA LYS A 165 2.30 66.34 -2.19
C LYS A 165 1.20 65.87 -3.11
N GLY A 166 -0.05 65.92 -2.81
CA GLY A 166 -0.81 67.15 -2.48
C GLY A 166 -1.46 67.70 -3.75
N PHE A 167 -2.71 67.84 -3.67
CA PHE A 167 -3.57 68.75 -4.38
C PHE A 167 -4.84 68.10 -4.98
N SER A 168 -5.85 68.52 -4.39
CA SER A 168 -7.19 69.03 -4.77
C SER A 168 -8.25 67.95 -4.89
#